data_a8d145390886ceae64d3bb15f5fc5603
#
_entry.id   a8d145390886ceae64d3bb15f5fc5603
#
_cell.length_a   1.000
_cell.length_b   1.000
_cell.length_c   1.000
_cell.angle_alpha   90.00
_cell.angle_beta   90.00
_cell.angle_gamma   90.00
#
_symmetry.space_group_name_H-M   'P 1'
#
loop_
_entity.id
_entity.type
_entity.pdbx_description
1 polymer ?
#
loop_
_entity_poly.entity_id
_entity_poly.type
_entity_poly.pdbx_seq_one_letter_code
_entity_poly.pdbx_strand_id
1 'polypeptide(L)'
;MAALLAFGIQKLSPAIGGAAVGGLVLVYVVTAFWIFTNYYIWLDLFAPIATVGLGYLGITVYNYIQEEKNKQFLKSSFGTYISPELIDEMYDSGQEPELGGEEGYHTAFFTDIQSFSAFSEKLSASDLVSLLNNYLTEMTDILMENNGTLDKYIGDAIVAFYGAPLDIKDHELLACRTAIKMQERLAELREQWQAEGDRWPEIVHHMQNRIGINSGQMVTGNMGSDSRMNYTMMGDTVNLAARLESSAKQYGIYIQIADST
;
A
#
# COMPACT_ATOMS: atom_id res chain seq x y z
N MET A 1 16.56 -26.76 -30.78
CA MET A 1 16.08 -27.61 -29.66
C MET A 1 16.12 -26.88 -28.30
N ALA A 2 17.23 -26.22 -27.93
CA ALA A 2 17.31 -25.45 -26.68
C ALA A 2 16.27 -24.30 -26.55
N ALA A 3 15.99 -23.58 -27.66
CA ALA A 3 15.00 -22.51 -27.68
C ALA A 3 13.54 -23.00 -27.51
N LEU A 4 13.19 -24.18 -27.98
CA LEU A 4 11.87 -24.78 -27.81
C LEU A 4 11.67 -25.28 -26.37
N LEU A 5 12.72 -25.83 -25.75
CA LEU A 5 12.72 -26.22 -24.35
C LEU A 5 12.61 -24.99 -23.44
N ALA A 6 13.32 -23.90 -23.76
CA ALA A 6 13.24 -22.63 -23.06
C ALA A 6 11.81 -22.07 -23.03
N PHE A 7 11.11 -22.12 -24.17
CA PHE A 7 9.72 -21.64 -24.30
C PHE A 7 8.72 -22.49 -23.52
N GLY A 8 8.95 -23.81 -23.44
CA GLY A 8 8.10 -24.72 -22.63
C GLY A 8 8.28 -24.55 -21.13
N ILE A 9 9.50 -24.26 -20.68
CA ILE A 9 9.86 -24.09 -19.27
C ILE A 9 9.38 -22.74 -18.71
N GLN A 10 9.25 -21.75 -19.54
CA GLN A 10 8.87 -20.38 -19.17
C GLN A 10 7.49 -20.28 -18.45
N LYS A 11 6.61 -21.27 -18.68
CA LYS A 11 5.25 -21.32 -18.06
C LYS A 11 5.17 -22.23 -16.83
N LEU A 12 6.26 -22.91 -16.48
CA LEU A 12 6.29 -23.82 -15.35
C LEU A 12 6.81 -23.12 -14.10
N SER A 13 6.34 -23.54 -12.94
CA SER A 13 6.93 -23.07 -11.68
C SER A 13 8.43 -23.41 -11.64
N PRO A 14 9.28 -22.61 -10.96
CA PRO A 14 10.71 -22.84 -10.87
C PRO A 14 11.08 -24.24 -10.41
N ALA A 15 10.32 -24.82 -9.47
CA ALA A 15 10.54 -26.17 -8.99
C ALA A 15 10.31 -27.24 -10.08
N ILE A 16 9.22 -27.12 -10.83
CA ILE A 16 8.87 -28.05 -11.91
C ILE A 16 9.84 -27.89 -13.08
N GLY A 17 10.21 -26.65 -13.41
CA GLY A 17 11.21 -26.37 -14.44
C GLY A 17 12.58 -26.95 -14.10
N GLY A 18 13.04 -26.82 -12.85
CA GLY A 18 14.27 -27.43 -12.36
C GLY A 18 14.25 -28.96 -12.40
N ALA A 19 13.14 -29.57 -11.99
CA ALA A 19 12.97 -31.03 -12.05
C ALA A 19 13.00 -31.55 -13.53
N ALA A 20 12.36 -30.83 -14.45
CA ALA A 20 12.36 -31.17 -15.88
C ALA A 20 13.77 -31.07 -16.49
N VAL A 21 14.51 -30.00 -16.17
CA VAL A 21 15.91 -29.84 -16.60
C VAL A 21 16.80 -30.92 -16.01
N GLY A 22 16.67 -31.24 -14.73
CA GLY A 22 17.41 -32.31 -14.07
C GLY A 22 17.13 -33.69 -14.70
N GLY A 23 15.86 -33.97 -15.03
CA GLY A 23 15.45 -35.19 -15.74
C GLY A 23 16.06 -35.29 -17.14
N LEU A 24 16.07 -34.21 -17.91
CA LEU A 24 16.69 -34.16 -19.23
C LEU A 24 18.21 -34.39 -19.17
N VAL A 25 18.90 -33.78 -18.21
CA VAL A 25 20.33 -33.98 -18.00
C VAL A 25 20.62 -35.44 -17.64
N LEU A 26 19.83 -36.04 -16.76
CA LEU A 26 19.98 -37.42 -16.38
C LEU A 26 19.77 -38.40 -17.56
N VAL A 27 18.74 -38.17 -18.36
CA VAL A 27 18.51 -38.96 -19.60
C VAL A 27 19.68 -38.81 -20.56
N TYR A 28 20.22 -37.62 -20.74
CA TYR A 28 21.37 -37.37 -21.59
C TYR A 28 22.60 -38.12 -21.11
N VAL A 29 22.93 -38.05 -19.82
CA VAL A 29 24.08 -38.73 -19.20
C VAL A 29 23.96 -40.29 -19.36
N VAL A 30 22.78 -40.82 -19.07
CA VAL A 30 22.51 -42.27 -19.22
C VAL A 30 22.64 -42.69 -20.68
N THR A 31 22.11 -41.92 -21.60
CA THR A 31 22.23 -42.21 -23.05
C THR A 31 23.67 -42.12 -23.53
N ALA A 32 24.43 -41.13 -23.10
CA ALA A 32 25.84 -41.01 -23.44
C ALA A 32 26.68 -42.17 -22.91
N PHE A 33 26.42 -42.58 -21.68
CA PHE A 33 27.06 -43.78 -21.07
C PHE A 33 26.70 -45.03 -21.85
N TRP A 34 25.44 -45.24 -22.21
CA TRP A 34 24.99 -46.39 -22.99
C TRP A 34 25.65 -46.44 -24.38
N ILE A 35 25.78 -45.32 -25.08
CA ILE A 35 26.46 -45.20 -26.37
C ILE A 35 27.95 -45.54 -26.21
N PHE A 36 28.58 -45.06 -25.16
CA PHE A 36 29.99 -45.35 -24.88
C PHE A 36 30.23 -46.83 -24.67
N THR A 37 29.40 -47.49 -23.89
CA THR A 37 29.56 -48.92 -23.59
C THR A 37 29.29 -49.86 -24.75
N ASN A 38 28.37 -49.49 -25.67
CA ASN A 38 28.00 -50.34 -26.82
C ASN A 38 28.76 -50.02 -28.10
N TYR A 39 29.14 -48.77 -28.32
CA TYR A 39 29.73 -48.30 -29.58
C TYR A 39 31.12 -47.68 -29.45
N TYR A 40 31.63 -47.55 -28.20
CA TYR A 40 32.92 -46.90 -27.89
C TYR A 40 33.02 -45.47 -28.43
N ILE A 41 31.90 -44.80 -28.59
CA ILE A 41 31.83 -43.39 -29.01
C ILE A 41 31.77 -42.50 -27.76
N TRP A 42 32.73 -41.57 -27.66
CA TRP A 42 32.76 -40.60 -26.60
C TRP A 42 31.90 -39.38 -26.95
N LEU A 43 30.83 -39.10 -26.19
CA LEU A 43 30.06 -37.88 -26.32
C LEU A 43 30.52 -36.83 -25.29
N ASP A 44 30.59 -35.56 -25.74
CA ASP A 44 30.88 -34.44 -24.82
C ASP A 44 29.70 -34.24 -23.85
N LEU A 45 29.98 -34.34 -22.57
CA LEU A 45 28.97 -34.15 -21.52
C LEU A 45 28.94 -32.70 -21.02
N PHE A 46 30.09 -32.03 -21.05
CA PHE A 46 30.23 -30.72 -20.39
C PHE A 46 29.44 -29.62 -21.12
N ALA A 47 29.66 -29.45 -22.42
CA ALA A 47 29.07 -28.35 -23.17
C ALA A 47 27.52 -28.39 -23.20
N PRO A 48 26.85 -29.55 -23.48
CA PRO A 48 25.38 -29.62 -23.44
C PRO A 48 24.79 -29.36 -22.04
N ILE A 49 25.40 -29.93 -21.01
CA ILE A 49 24.92 -29.75 -19.61
C ILE A 49 25.08 -28.31 -19.20
N ALA A 50 26.26 -27.70 -19.44
CA ALA A 50 26.51 -26.31 -19.15
C ALA A 50 25.54 -25.38 -19.91
N THR A 51 25.26 -25.65 -21.19
CA THR A 51 24.32 -24.85 -21.99
C THR A 51 22.90 -24.90 -21.42
N VAL A 52 22.42 -26.07 -21.07
CA VAL A 52 21.07 -26.26 -20.46
C VAL A 52 21.00 -25.60 -19.09
N GLY A 53 22.03 -25.78 -18.25
CA GLY A 53 22.09 -25.18 -16.93
C GLY A 53 22.12 -23.66 -16.94
N LEU A 54 23.00 -23.07 -17.78
CA LEU A 54 23.07 -21.62 -17.94
C LEU A 54 21.79 -21.05 -18.58
N GLY A 55 21.19 -21.76 -19.53
CA GLY A 55 19.90 -21.36 -20.12
C GLY A 55 18.80 -21.34 -19.07
N TYR A 56 18.70 -22.36 -18.22
CA TYR A 56 17.72 -22.41 -17.15
C TYR A 56 17.93 -21.29 -16.11
N LEU A 57 19.17 -21.06 -15.69
CA LEU A 57 19.52 -19.94 -14.80
C LEU A 57 19.13 -18.59 -15.40
N GLY A 58 19.43 -18.37 -16.68
CA GLY A 58 19.09 -17.14 -17.38
C GLY A 58 17.56 -16.89 -17.42
N ILE A 59 16.78 -17.94 -17.71
CA ILE A 59 15.31 -17.84 -17.73
C ILE A 59 14.77 -17.56 -16.31
N THR A 60 15.29 -18.25 -15.31
CA THR A 60 14.84 -18.08 -13.91
C THR A 60 15.12 -16.64 -13.43
N VAL A 61 16.31 -16.12 -13.68
CA VAL A 61 16.67 -14.73 -13.35
C VAL A 61 15.81 -13.74 -14.13
N TYR A 62 15.58 -13.97 -15.42
CA TYR A 62 14.72 -13.11 -16.22
C TYR A 62 13.28 -13.07 -15.68
N ASN A 63 12.69 -14.24 -15.37
CA ASN A 63 11.34 -14.31 -14.82
C ASN A 63 11.26 -13.59 -13.46
N TYR A 64 12.24 -13.78 -12.59
CA TYR A 64 12.29 -13.09 -11.31
C TYR A 64 12.35 -11.56 -11.45
N ILE A 65 13.20 -11.05 -12.35
CA ILE A 65 13.29 -9.61 -12.63
C ILE A 65 11.96 -9.08 -13.21
N GLN A 66 11.31 -9.86 -14.06
CA GLN A 66 10.06 -9.46 -14.67
C GLN A 66 8.91 -9.42 -13.67
N GLU A 67 8.86 -10.39 -12.77
CA GLU A 67 7.89 -10.44 -11.68
C GLU A 67 8.05 -9.25 -10.72
N GLU A 68 9.29 -8.95 -10.33
CA GLU A 68 9.59 -7.79 -9.50
C GLU A 68 9.20 -6.46 -10.19
N LYS A 69 9.49 -6.32 -11.50
CA LYS A 69 9.06 -5.15 -12.28
C LYS A 69 7.54 -5.01 -12.35
N ASN A 70 6.82 -6.11 -12.51
CA ASN A 70 5.36 -6.09 -12.54
C ASN A 70 4.79 -5.66 -11.18
N LYS A 71 5.33 -6.19 -10.08
CA LYS A 71 4.95 -5.79 -8.71
C LYS A 71 5.20 -4.29 -8.50
N GLN A 72 6.38 -3.79 -8.86
CA GLN A 72 6.72 -2.36 -8.76
C GLN A 72 5.83 -1.49 -9.66
N PHE A 73 5.51 -1.94 -10.87
CA PHE A 73 4.59 -1.23 -11.76
C PHE A 73 3.19 -1.12 -11.16
N LEU A 74 2.66 -2.18 -10.57
CA LEU A 74 1.37 -2.14 -9.87
C LEU A 74 1.42 -1.16 -8.68
N LYS A 75 2.45 -1.23 -7.84
CA LYS A 75 2.63 -0.30 -6.73
C LYS A 75 2.72 1.16 -7.19
N SER A 76 3.50 1.45 -8.22
CA SER A 76 3.65 2.82 -8.71
C SER A 76 2.40 3.35 -9.42
N SER A 77 1.63 2.49 -10.09
CA SER A 77 0.44 2.89 -10.83
C SER A 77 -0.80 3.03 -9.94
N PHE A 78 -0.92 2.20 -8.93
CA PHE A 78 -2.11 2.12 -8.08
C PHE A 78 -1.87 2.58 -6.63
N GLY A 79 -0.61 2.73 -6.21
CA GLY A 79 -0.26 3.15 -4.85
C GLY A 79 -0.76 4.54 -4.44
N THR A 80 -1.16 5.37 -5.43
CA THR A 80 -1.84 6.65 -5.18
C THR A 80 -3.36 6.50 -4.96
N TYR A 81 -3.94 5.34 -5.28
CA TYR A 81 -5.38 5.06 -5.16
C TYR A 81 -5.69 3.98 -4.12
N ILE A 82 -4.73 3.12 -3.85
CA ILE A 82 -4.85 1.97 -2.95
C ILE A 82 -3.59 1.95 -2.10
N SER A 83 -3.72 1.65 -0.81
CA SER A 83 -2.54 1.59 0.06
C SER A 83 -1.51 0.57 -0.44
N PRO A 84 -0.21 0.87 -0.37
CA PRO A 84 0.84 -0.06 -0.81
C PRO A 84 0.78 -1.43 -0.12
N GLU A 85 0.38 -1.45 1.15
CA GLU A 85 0.24 -2.64 1.97
C GLU A 85 -0.87 -3.56 1.43
N LEU A 86 -1.99 -2.98 1.02
CA LEU A 86 -3.09 -3.73 0.41
C LEU A 86 -2.69 -4.31 -0.96
N ILE A 87 -1.89 -3.56 -1.74
CA ILE A 87 -1.36 -4.07 -3.02
C ILE A 87 -0.42 -5.26 -2.78
N ASP A 88 0.41 -5.21 -1.74
CA ASP A 88 1.29 -6.33 -1.37
C ASP A 88 0.48 -7.57 -0.98
N GLU A 89 -0.53 -7.42 -0.13
CA GLU A 89 -1.41 -8.50 0.30
C GLU A 89 -2.13 -9.16 -0.89
N MET A 90 -2.69 -8.35 -1.80
CA MET A 90 -3.33 -8.85 -3.04
C MET A 90 -2.35 -9.60 -3.94
N TYR A 91 -1.12 -9.09 -4.08
CA TYR A 91 -0.10 -9.71 -4.91
C TYR A 91 0.41 -11.02 -4.32
N ASP A 92 0.67 -11.04 -3.01
CA ASP A 92 1.24 -12.20 -2.30
C ASP A 92 0.21 -13.31 -2.10
N SER A 93 -1.08 -12.99 -1.91
CA SER A 93 -2.18 -13.96 -1.85
C SER A 93 -2.52 -14.57 -3.21
N GLY A 94 -2.26 -13.84 -4.30
CA GLY A 94 -2.64 -14.23 -5.67
C GLY A 94 -4.16 -14.37 -5.87
N GLN A 95 -4.95 -13.87 -4.93
CA GLN A 95 -6.41 -13.90 -4.99
C GLN A 95 -6.96 -12.56 -5.49
N GLU A 96 -8.05 -12.63 -6.24
CA GLU A 96 -8.78 -11.43 -6.60
C GLU A 96 -9.49 -10.88 -5.34
N PRO A 97 -9.59 -9.54 -5.18
CA PRO A 97 -10.31 -8.96 -4.07
C PRO A 97 -11.78 -9.41 -4.07
N GLU A 98 -12.23 -9.98 -2.97
CA GLU A 98 -13.62 -10.36 -2.77
C GLU A 98 -14.29 -9.38 -1.80
N LEU A 99 -15.62 -9.20 -1.94
CA LEU A 99 -16.43 -8.47 -0.97
C LEU A 99 -16.41 -9.22 0.36
N GLY A 100 -16.14 -8.50 1.43
CA GLY A 100 -16.09 -9.05 2.78
C GLY A 100 -15.23 -8.21 3.70
N GLY A 101 -15.26 -8.55 4.97
CA GLY A 101 -14.43 -7.91 5.98
C GLY A 101 -14.25 -8.80 7.18
N GLU A 102 -13.20 -8.54 7.92
CA GLU A 102 -12.85 -9.23 9.14
C GLU A 102 -13.08 -8.32 10.35
N GLU A 103 -13.63 -8.88 11.42
CA GLU A 103 -13.77 -8.18 12.67
C GLU A 103 -12.45 -8.21 13.44
N GLY A 104 -11.96 -7.05 13.83
CA GLY A 104 -10.71 -6.90 14.55
C GLY A 104 -10.72 -5.71 15.49
N TYR A 105 -9.72 -5.66 16.38
CA TYR A 105 -9.49 -4.52 17.25
C TYR A 105 -8.53 -3.56 16.56
N HIS A 106 -9.02 -2.40 16.14
CA HIS A 106 -8.30 -1.42 15.34
C HIS A 106 -8.54 -0.01 15.87
N THR A 107 -7.81 0.98 15.33
CA THR A 107 -7.98 2.39 15.69
C THR A 107 -8.48 3.18 14.50
N ALA A 108 -9.66 3.78 14.62
CA ALA A 108 -10.23 4.71 13.64
C ALA A 108 -9.68 6.13 13.88
N PHE A 109 -9.38 6.83 12.79
CA PHE A 109 -8.76 8.14 12.79
C PHE A 109 -9.46 9.06 11.79
N PHE A 110 -10.00 10.18 12.28
CA PHE A 110 -10.70 11.18 11.48
C PHE A 110 -10.07 12.54 11.67
N THR A 111 -9.88 13.28 10.57
CA THR A 111 -9.47 14.67 10.64
C THR A 111 -10.31 15.54 9.71
N ASP A 112 -10.50 16.80 10.05
CA ASP A 112 -11.23 17.78 9.28
C ASP A 112 -10.67 19.18 9.49
N ILE A 113 -10.65 20.04 8.45
CA ILE A 113 -10.19 21.42 8.56
C ILE A 113 -11.31 22.27 9.18
N GLN A 114 -10.97 22.98 10.25
CA GLN A 114 -11.94 23.86 10.89
C GLN A 114 -12.39 24.99 9.95
N SER A 115 -13.72 25.10 9.76
CA SER A 115 -14.31 26.17 8.95
C SER A 115 -13.87 26.18 7.47
N PHE A 116 -13.66 25.00 6.88
CA PHE A 116 -13.23 24.86 5.48
C PHE A 116 -14.13 25.62 4.50
N SER A 117 -15.45 25.68 4.72
CA SER A 117 -16.36 26.46 3.89
C SER A 117 -15.97 27.95 3.79
N ALA A 118 -15.41 28.52 4.86
CA ALA A 118 -14.95 29.90 4.85
C ALA A 118 -13.67 30.12 4.01
N PHE A 119 -12.85 29.08 3.82
CA PHE A 119 -11.72 29.12 2.89
C PHE A 119 -12.22 29.11 1.45
N SER A 120 -13.20 28.25 1.13
CA SER A 120 -13.74 28.13 -0.23
C SER A 120 -14.43 29.40 -0.73
N GLU A 121 -14.94 30.25 0.17
CA GLU A 121 -15.54 31.54 -0.18
C GLU A 121 -14.50 32.66 -0.46
N LYS A 122 -13.29 32.53 0.10
CA LYS A 122 -12.25 33.56 0.02
C LYS A 122 -11.14 33.31 -0.99
N LEU A 123 -11.02 32.06 -1.45
CA LEU A 123 -9.99 31.62 -2.39
C LEU A 123 -10.56 31.40 -3.77
N SER A 124 -9.74 31.63 -4.80
CA SER A 124 -10.07 31.13 -6.14
C SER A 124 -10.12 29.59 -6.14
N ALA A 125 -10.86 28.98 -7.06
CA ALA A 125 -10.93 27.52 -7.14
C ALA A 125 -9.54 26.86 -7.33
N SER A 126 -8.65 27.49 -8.09
CA SER A 126 -7.28 27.00 -8.30
C SER A 126 -6.42 27.08 -7.03
N ASP A 127 -6.54 28.18 -6.29
CA ASP A 127 -5.78 28.35 -5.04
C ASP A 127 -6.30 27.42 -3.95
N LEU A 128 -7.64 27.25 -3.86
CA LEU A 128 -8.25 26.29 -2.93
C LEU A 128 -7.75 24.88 -3.19
N VAL A 129 -7.71 24.42 -4.44
CA VAL A 129 -7.19 23.10 -4.82
C VAL A 129 -5.70 23.00 -4.51
N SER A 130 -4.91 24.05 -4.80
CA SER A 130 -3.48 24.08 -4.49
C SER A 130 -3.21 23.96 -2.99
N LEU A 131 -3.94 24.74 -2.18
CA LEU A 131 -3.85 24.72 -0.71
C LEU A 131 -4.24 23.35 -0.16
N LEU A 132 -5.37 22.80 -0.62
CA LEU A 132 -5.88 21.52 -0.16
C LEU A 132 -4.94 20.38 -0.53
N ASN A 133 -4.41 20.36 -1.76
CA ASN A 133 -3.46 19.34 -2.18
C ASN A 133 -2.16 19.40 -1.36
N ASN A 134 -1.65 20.61 -1.06
CA ASN A 134 -0.48 20.76 -0.21
C ASN A 134 -0.76 20.22 1.20
N TYR A 135 -1.89 20.63 1.81
CA TYR A 135 -2.30 20.15 3.13
C TYR A 135 -2.49 18.63 3.17
N LEU A 136 -3.28 18.06 2.25
CA LEU A 136 -3.56 16.64 2.21
C LEU A 136 -2.31 15.79 1.97
N THR A 137 -1.38 16.25 1.13
CA THR A 137 -0.11 15.57 0.89
C THR A 137 0.69 15.46 2.19
N GLU A 138 0.94 16.60 2.85
CA GLU A 138 1.73 16.64 4.07
C GLU A 138 1.10 15.81 5.21
N MET A 139 -0.21 15.87 5.37
CA MET A 139 -0.91 15.10 6.40
C MET A 139 -0.92 13.60 6.08
N THR A 140 -1.09 13.23 4.81
CA THR A 140 -1.09 11.82 4.39
C THR A 140 0.31 11.21 4.51
N ASP A 141 1.35 11.95 4.16
CA ASP A 141 2.73 11.48 4.32
C ASP A 141 3.02 11.15 5.81
N ILE A 142 2.61 12.01 6.73
CA ILE A 142 2.74 11.77 8.18
C ILE A 142 1.92 10.53 8.61
N LEU A 143 0.71 10.36 8.08
CA LEU A 143 -0.13 9.19 8.36
C LEU A 143 0.59 7.90 7.95
N MET A 144 1.06 7.84 6.71
CA MET A 144 1.71 6.65 6.15
C MET A 144 3.07 6.36 6.81
N GLU A 145 3.88 7.38 7.12
CA GLU A 145 5.14 7.22 7.87
C GLU A 145 4.95 6.61 9.26
N ASN A 146 3.75 6.74 9.82
CA ASN A 146 3.39 6.15 11.10
C ASN A 146 2.49 4.90 10.96
N ASN A 147 2.55 4.23 9.80
CA ASN A 147 1.82 3.00 9.50
C ASN A 147 0.28 3.12 9.56
N GLY A 148 -0.26 4.30 9.26
CA GLY A 148 -1.69 4.49 9.11
C GLY A 148 -2.16 4.09 7.72
N THR A 149 -3.31 3.45 7.61
CA THR A 149 -3.96 3.10 6.35
C THR A 149 -4.95 4.19 5.98
N LEU A 150 -4.73 4.84 4.84
CA LEU A 150 -5.67 5.82 4.30
C LEU A 150 -6.89 5.08 3.72
N ASP A 151 -8.08 5.38 4.23
CA ASP A 151 -9.33 4.89 3.65
C ASP A 151 -9.77 5.80 2.49
N LYS A 152 -10.02 7.06 2.79
CA LYS A 152 -10.51 8.03 1.79
C LYS A 152 -10.35 9.48 2.25
N TYR A 153 -10.49 10.38 1.29
CA TYR A 153 -10.75 11.80 1.57
C TYR A 153 -12.25 12.08 1.42
N ILE A 154 -12.80 12.89 2.33
CA ILE A 154 -14.17 13.40 2.25
C ILE A 154 -14.08 14.94 2.26
N GLY A 155 -13.94 15.52 1.06
CA GLY A 155 -13.62 16.94 0.94
C GLY A 155 -12.23 17.24 1.48
N ASP A 156 -12.16 17.96 2.59
CA ASP A 156 -10.94 18.30 3.32
C ASP A 156 -10.61 17.34 4.47
N ALA A 157 -11.51 16.40 4.74
CA ALA A 157 -11.35 15.41 5.79
C ALA A 157 -10.52 14.21 5.32
N ILE A 158 -9.64 13.73 6.20
CA ILE A 158 -8.91 12.47 6.03
C ILE A 158 -9.58 11.42 6.91
N VAL A 159 -9.98 10.30 6.32
CA VAL A 159 -10.47 9.12 7.01
C VAL A 159 -9.42 8.04 6.90
N ALA A 160 -8.98 7.52 8.03
CA ALA A 160 -7.90 6.56 8.11
C ALA A 160 -8.09 5.62 9.30
N PHE A 161 -7.32 4.54 9.32
CA PHE A 161 -7.31 3.59 10.44
C PHE A 161 -5.93 2.95 10.60
N TYR A 162 -5.75 2.24 11.71
CA TYR A 162 -4.52 1.56 12.08
C TYR A 162 -4.82 0.14 12.52
N GLY A 163 -3.90 -0.80 12.27
CA GLY A 163 -4.01 -2.20 12.66
C GLY A 163 -4.57 -3.12 11.56
N ALA A 164 -4.92 -2.56 10.38
CA ALA A 164 -5.30 -3.34 9.20
C ALA A 164 -4.82 -2.60 7.94
N PRO A 165 -4.55 -3.29 6.79
CA PRO A 165 -4.59 -4.76 6.63
C PRO A 165 -3.49 -5.48 7.42
N LEU A 166 -2.40 -4.79 7.79
CA LEU A 166 -1.32 -5.36 8.58
C LEU A 166 -1.65 -5.28 10.07
N ASP A 167 -1.45 -6.40 10.78
CA ASP A 167 -1.54 -6.41 12.25
C ASP A 167 -0.35 -5.66 12.85
N ILE A 168 -0.60 -4.45 13.32
CA ILE A 168 0.41 -3.55 13.88
C ILE A 168 0.19 -3.42 15.39
N LYS A 169 1.22 -3.76 16.15
CA LYS A 169 1.21 -3.58 17.61
C LYS A 169 1.25 -2.09 17.97
N ASP A 170 0.61 -1.74 19.07
CA ASP A 170 0.56 -0.37 19.60
C ASP A 170 -0.01 0.65 18.58
N HIS A 171 -0.95 0.22 17.74
CA HIS A 171 -1.57 1.03 16.71
C HIS A 171 -2.30 2.25 17.30
N GLU A 172 -2.81 2.19 18.53
CA GLU A 172 -3.41 3.28 19.26
C GLU A 172 -2.38 4.40 19.52
N LEU A 173 -1.20 4.01 19.98
CA LEU A 173 -0.10 4.94 20.23
C LEU A 173 0.38 5.59 18.93
N LEU A 174 0.44 4.84 17.84
CA LEU A 174 0.82 5.37 16.53
C LEU A 174 -0.19 6.41 16.05
N ALA A 175 -1.49 6.15 16.19
CA ALA A 175 -2.54 7.09 15.84
C ALA A 175 -2.43 8.40 16.65
N CYS A 176 -2.20 8.31 17.96
CA CYS A 176 -2.00 9.48 18.82
C CYS A 176 -0.74 10.28 18.42
N ARG A 177 0.34 9.58 18.08
CA ARG A 177 1.60 10.18 17.63
C ARG A 177 1.44 10.89 16.28
N THR A 178 0.70 10.30 15.36
CA THR A 178 0.32 10.91 14.08
C THR A 178 -0.46 12.20 14.29
N ALA A 179 -1.45 12.20 15.19
CA ALA A 179 -2.22 13.40 15.49
C ALA A 179 -1.35 14.56 15.98
N ILE A 180 -0.39 14.29 16.86
CA ILE A 180 0.56 15.31 17.36
C ILE A 180 1.42 15.83 16.22
N LYS A 181 2.04 14.94 15.44
CA LYS A 181 2.88 15.32 14.28
C LYS A 181 2.12 16.14 13.23
N MET A 182 0.85 15.80 12.97
CA MET A 182 0.00 16.58 12.07
C MET A 182 -0.24 17.99 12.58
N GLN A 183 -0.46 18.18 13.89
CA GLN A 183 -0.59 19.52 14.48
C GLN A 183 0.72 20.33 14.39
N GLU A 184 1.85 19.70 14.67
CA GLU A 184 3.18 20.30 14.54
C GLU A 184 3.44 20.72 13.08
N ARG A 185 3.20 19.81 12.12
CA ARG A 185 3.39 20.11 10.71
C ARG A 185 2.45 21.20 10.20
N LEU A 186 1.21 21.22 10.65
CA LEU A 186 0.26 22.27 10.30
C LEU A 186 0.73 23.65 10.83
N ALA A 187 1.38 23.69 11.99
CA ALA A 187 1.97 24.93 12.49
C ALA A 187 3.09 25.43 11.56
N GLU A 188 3.97 24.54 11.11
CA GLU A 188 5.02 24.88 10.13
C GLU A 188 4.44 25.34 8.78
N LEU A 189 3.39 24.66 8.28
CA LEU A 189 2.72 25.05 7.04
C LEU A 189 2.12 26.45 7.15
N ARG A 190 1.52 26.81 8.29
CA ARG A 190 1.00 28.17 8.51
C ARG A 190 2.10 29.23 8.42
N GLU A 191 3.29 28.96 8.99
CA GLU A 191 4.44 29.84 8.88
C GLU A 191 4.92 29.98 7.43
N GLN A 192 4.94 28.88 6.67
CA GLN A 192 5.28 28.87 5.25
C GLN A 192 4.28 29.70 4.43
N TRP A 193 2.98 29.48 4.61
CA TRP A 193 1.93 30.23 3.92
C TRP A 193 1.95 31.72 4.29
N GLN A 194 2.27 32.05 5.52
CA GLN A 194 2.45 33.44 5.95
C GLN A 194 3.66 34.09 5.28
N ALA A 195 4.76 33.37 5.09
CA ALA A 195 5.93 33.84 4.39
C ALA A 195 5.72 34.06 2.88
N GLU A 196 4.70 33.40 2.28
CA GLU A 196 4.29 33.62 0.89
C GLU A 196 3.51 34.96 0.69
N GLY A 197 3.25 35.69 1.78
CA GLY A 197 2.66 37.05 1.73
C GLY A 197 1.22 37.08 1.23
N ASP A 198 0.91 38.00 0.33
CA ASP A 198 -0.45 38.30 -0.16
C ASP A 198 -1.06 37.16 -0.99
N ARG A 199 -0.32 36.09 -1.26
CA ARG A 199 -0.86 34.92 -1.97
C ARG A 199 -1.99 34.25 -1.22
N TRP A 200 -1.87 34.17 0.11
CA TRP A 200 -2.83 33.52 0.97
C TRP A 200 -3.56 34.50 1.85
N PRO A 201 -4.90 34.50 1.89
CA PRO A 201 -5.65 35.35 2.81
C PRO A 201 -5.38 34.93 4.27
N GLU A 202 -5.53 35.89 5.19
CA GLU A 202 -5.26 35.76 6.61
C GLU A 202 -5.89 34.51 7.25
N ILE A 203 -7.06 34.07 6.77
CA ILE A 203 -7.72 32.86 7.26
C ILE A 203 -6.85 31.61 7.09
N VAL A 204 -6.01 31.52 6.04
CA VAL A 204 -5.10 30.40 5.78
C VAL A 204 -3.97 30.37 6.80
N HIS A 205 -3.48 31.54 7.22
CA HIS A 205 -2.44 31.68 8.24
C HIS A 205 -2.89 31.20 9.63
N HIS A 206 -4.20 31.02 9.82
CA HIS A 206 -4.82 30.55 11.06
C HIS A 206 -5.55 29.20 10.90
N MET A 207 -5.24 28.46 9.81
CA MET A 207 -5.85 27.15 9.57
C MET A 207 -5.63 26.23 10.77
N GLN A 208 -6.69 25.53 11.15
CA GLN A 208 -6.68 24.51 12.21
C GLN A 208 -7.32 23.26 11.68
N ASN A 209 -6.85 22.10 12.13
CA ASN A 209 -7.54 20.85 11.89
C ASN A 209 -7.97 20.22 13.23
N ARG A 210 -9.07 19.50 13.19
CA ARG A 210 -9.56 18.70 14.32
C ARG A 210 -9.30 17.24 14.03
N ILE A 211 -8.99 16.47 15.04
CA ILE A 211 -8.67 15.04 14.94
C ILE A 211 -9.46 14.29 16.01
N GLY A 212 -10.19 13.25 15.59
CA GLY A 212 -10.92 12.33 16.45
C GLY A 212 -10.37 10.92 16.31
N ILE A 213 -10.04 10.27 17.44
CA ILE A 213 -9.44 8.94 17.47
C ILE A 213 -10.24 8.05 18.42
N ASN A 214 -10.54 6.83 17.99
CA ASN A 214 -11.18 5.82 18.81
C ASN A 214 -10.71 4.42 18.43
N SER A 215 -10.38 3.62 19.44
CA SER A 215 -9.96 2.23 19.30
C SER A 215 -11.03 1.28 19.80
N GLY A 216 -11.19 0.14 19.13
CA GLY A 216 -12.17 -0.87 19.50
C GLY A 216 -12.48 -1.85 18.38
N GLN A 217 -13.47 -2.71 18.64
CA GLN A 217 -13.92 -3.68 17.63
C GLN A 217 -14.59 -2.97 16.45
N MET A 218 -14.12 -3.30 15.25
CA MET A 218 -14.70 -2.84 13.99
C MET A 218 -14.43 -3.86 12.89
N VAL A 219 -15.18 -3.77 11.81
CA VAL A 219 -14.95 -4.59 10.61
C VAL A 219 -14.11 -3.78 9.64
N THR A 220 -13.01 -4.37 9.15
CA THR A 220 -12.18 -3.81 8.06
C THR A 220 -12.19 -4.78 6.89
N GLY A 221 -12.21 -4.26 5.66
CA GLY A 221 -12.22 -5.10 4.47
C GLY A 221 -12.80 -4.42 3.24
N ASN A 222 -12.99 -5.20 2.18
CA ASN A 222 -13.52 -4.72 0.90
C ASN A 222 -15.05 -4.59 0.97
N MET A 223 -15.54 -3.37 0.97
CA MET A 223 -16.96 -3.06 1.05
C MET A 223 -17.41 -2.26 -0.16
N GLY A 224 -18.63 -2.55 -0.64
CA GLY A 224 -19.20 -1.86 -1.80
C GLY A 224 -20.05 -2.77 -2.67
N SER A 225 -19.81 -2.74 -3.96
CA SER A 225 -20.46 -3.60 -4.96
C SER A 225 -19.43 -4.43 -5.70
N ASP A 226 -19.87 -5.48 -6.41
CA ASP A 226 -18.99 -6.33 -7.23
C ASP A 226 -18.20 -5.54 -8.28
N SER A 227 -18.70 -4.38 -8.72
CA SER A 227 -18.05 -3.53 -9.70
C SER A 227 -17.18 -2.41 -9.09
N ARG A 228 -17.33 -2.13 -7.81
CA ARG A 228 -16.58 -1.08 -7.10
C ARG A 228 -16.50 -1.36 -5.61
N MET A 229 -15.32 -1.68 -5.15
CA MET A 229 -15.00 -1.93 -3.75
C MET A 229 -14.07 -0.84 -3.23
N ASN A 230 -14.16 -0.57 -1.93
CA ASN A 230 -13.19 0.20 -1.18
C ASN A 230 -12.75 -0.63 0.02
N TYR A 231 -11.46 -0.67 0.28
CA TYR A 231 -10.96 -1.20 1.53
C TYR A 231 -11.20 -0.17 2.62
N THR A 232 -12.09 -0.44 3.54
CA THR A 232 -12.62 0.54 4.48
C THR A 232 -12.95 -0.10 5.82
N MET A 233 -13.30 0.73 6.79
CA MET A 233 -13.71 0.31 8.13
C MET A 233 -15.20 0.62 8.39
N MET A 234 -15.85 -0.23 9.21
CA MET A 234 -17.24 -0.06 9.59
C MET A 234 -17.49 -0.52 11.03
N GLY A 235 -18.36 0.18 11.73
CA GLY A 235 -18.79 -0.17 13.08
C GLY A 235 -19.11 1.05 13.93
N ASP A 236 -19.62 0.82 15.13
CA ASP A 236 -19.93 1.90 16.08
C ASP A 236 -18.69 2.61 16.59
N THR A 237 -17.59 1.86 16.72
CA THR A 237 -16.24 2.38 17.03
C THR A 237 -15.81 3.46 16.04
N VAL A 238 -16.05 3.24 14.74
CA VAL A 238 -15.74 4.20 13.67
C VAL A 238 -16.59 5.46 13.79
N ASN A 239 -17.90 5.28 14.02
CA ASN A 239 -18.83 6.39 14.21
C ASN A 239 -18.46 7.26 15.43
N LEU A 240 -17.93 6.63 16.50
CA LEU A 240 -17.49 7.37 17.67
C LEU A 240 -16.28 8.24 17.36
N ALA A 241 -15.29 7.74 16.61
CA ALA A 241 -14.13 8.55 16.18
C ALA A 241 -14.57 9.80 15.37
N ALA A 242 -15.50 9.63 14.43
CA ALA A 242 -16.06 10.75 13.67
C ALA A 242 -16.82 11.76 14.56
N ARG A 243 -17.55 11.28 15.58
CA ARG A 243 -18.21 12.16 16.55
C ARG A 243 -17.22 12.89 17.45
N LEU A 244 -16.10 12.27 17.82
CA LEU A 244 -15.03 12.91 18.58
C LEU A 244 -14.42 14.06 17.78
N GLU A 245 -14.10 13.85 16.50
CA GLU A 245 -13.65 14.94 15.62
C GLU A 245 -14.65 16.10 15.63
N SER A 246 -15.91 15.81 15.32
CA SER A 246 -16.94 16.85 15.19
C SER A 246 -17.24 17.57 16.52
N SER A 247 -17.23 16.86 17.64
CA SER A 247 -17.48 17.43 18.96
C SER A 247 -16.32 18.28 19.50
N ALA A 248 -15.11 18.07 19.02
CA ALA A 248 -13.92 18.85 19.38
C ALA A 248 -14.13 20.37 19.15
N LYS A 249 -14.95 20.73 18.16
CA LYS A 249 -15.36 22.12 17.90
C LYS A 249 -16.05 22.78 19.11
N GLN A 250 -16.90 22.02 19.84
CA GLN A 250 -17.66 22.57 20.96
C GLN A 250 -16.78 22.84 22.17
N TYR A 251 -15.68 22.08 22.32
CA TYR A 251 -14.75 22.19 23.43
C TYR A 251 -13.53 23.06 23.11
N GLY A 252 -13.39 23.52 21.87
CA GLY A 252 -12.23 24.34 21.46
C GLY A 252 -10.91 23.56 21.48
N ILE A 253 -10.94 22.25 21.25
CA ILE A 253 -9.77 21.36 21.23
C ILE A 253 -9.54 20.82 19.83
N TYR A 254 -8.31 20.41 19.54
CA TYR A 254 -7.91 19.98 18.20
C TYR A 254 -7.62 18.48 18.10
N ILE A 255 -7.38 17.82 19.22
CA ILE A 255 -7.23 16.36 19.28
C ILE A 255 -8.16 15.85 20.37
N GLN A 256 -9.04 14.93 20.01
CA GLN A 256 -9.93 14.26 20.95
C GLN A 256 -9.84 12.76 20.77
N ILE A 257 -9.54 12.05 21.85
CA ILE A 257 -9.43 10.59 21.88
C ILE A 257 -10.48 10.01 22.82
N ALA A 258 -10.90 8.79 22.54
CA ALA A 258 -11.76 8.04 23.45
C ALA A 258 -10.95 7.43 24.59
N ASP A 259 -11.61 7.08 25.68
CA ASP A 259 -11.01 6.39 26.84
C ASP A 259 -10.48 4.99 26.49
N SER A 260 -11.00 4.41 25.42
CA SER A 260 -10.57 3.10 24.86
C SER A 260 -9.28 3.18 24.05
N THR A 261 -8.80 4.37 23.74
CA THR A 261 -7.58 4.61 22.96
C THR A 261 -6.41 4.90 23.89
#